data_ceaa4a9259d1b4d3c1107449170d2a47
#
_entry.id   ceaa4a9259d1b4d3c1107449170d2a47
#
_cell.length_a   1.000
_cell.length_b   1.000
_cell.length_c   1.000
_cell.angle_alpha   90.00
_cell.angle_beta   90.00
_cell.angle_gamma   90.00
#
_symmetry.space_group_name_H-M   'P 1'
#
loop_
_entity.id
_entity.type
_entity.pdbx_description
1 polymer ?
#
loop_
_entity_poly.entity_id
_entity_poly.type
_entity_poly.pdbx_seq_one_letter_code
_entity_poly.pdbx_strand_id
1 'polypeptide(L)'
;MNLPQLHRDAEASSGASVVLTTARDAGVGVCFANPGTTEMPFVGALDTVAGVRPILGLFEGVCTGAADGYGRMAGKPAMTLLHLGPGHANGIANLHNARRARTPILNIVGDHTRAHLKYDAPLTSDIESLARPVSVWYRSVARDTDLATDTADAIAAAMGAQRGVATLVLPVDLQSARIRGGASPAVVRPAAASFDPERVERVADLLLGGDRAVLLLGQRALS
;
A
#
# COMPACT_ATOMS: atom_id res chain seq x y z
N MET A 1 -3.68 -53.07 -6.35
CA MET A 1 -4.76 -52.24 -5.81
C MET A 1 -4.23 -50.80 -5.81
N ASN A 2 -4.50 -50.02 -6.87
CA ASN A 2 -4.06 -48.65 -7.02
C ASN A 2 -4.96 -47.73 -6.17
N LEU A 3 -4.42 -47.12 -5.13
CA LEU A 3 -5.09 -46.07 -4.40
C LEU A 3 -5.25 -44.84 -5.33
N PRO A 4 -6.45 -44.26 -5.45
CA PRO A 4 -6.62 -43.05 -6.23
C PRO A 4 -5.75 -41.94 -5.63
N GLN A 5 -4.95 -41.28 -6.48
CA GLN A 5 -4.27 -40.05 -6.12
C GLN A 5 -5.37 -39.03 -5.74
N LEU A 6 -5.50 -38.78 -4.46
CA LEU A 6 -6.23 -37.60 -3.95
C LEU A 6 -5.61 -36.37 -4.60
N HIS A 7 -6.32 -35.79 -5.57
CA HIS A 7 -6.01 -34.43 -6.04
C HIS A 7 -5.88 -33.55 -4.77
N ARG A 8 -4.70 -33.04 -4.51
CA ARG A 8 -4.53 -31.92 -3.58
C ARG A 8 -5.33 -30.79 -4.20
N ASP A 9 -6.54 -30.56 -3.71
CA ASP A 9 -7.28 -29.33 -3.98
C ASP A 9 -6.31 -28.20 -3.68
N ALA A 10 -6.16 -27.25 -4.61
CA ALA A 10 -5.33 -26.09 -4.41
C ALA A 10 -5.75 -25.46 -3.07
N GLU A 11 -4.82 -25.45 -2.12
CA GLU A 11 -5.09 -25.02 -0.75
C GLU A 11 -5.68 -23.61 -0.79
N ALA A 12 -6.89 -23.44 -0.27
CA ALA A 12 -7.58 -22.16 -0.29
C ALA A 12 -6.81 -21.17 0.60
N SER A 13 -6.34 -20.08 0.03
CA SER A 13 -5.68 -18.98 0.74
C SER A 13 -6.71 -18.07 1.40
N SER A 14 -6.36 -17.45 2.54
CA SER A 14 -7.20 -16.38 3.08
C SER A 14 -7.07 -15.11 2.23
N GLY A 15 -8.10 -14.24 2.24
CA GLY A 15 -8.02 -12.97 1.54
C GLY A 15 -6.83 -12.11 2.02
N ALA A 16 -6.53 -12.14 3.32
CA ALA A 16 -5.34 -11.49 3.88
C ALA A 16 -4.04 -12.06 3.28
N SER A 17 -3.95 -13.40 3.11
CA SER A 17 -2.80 -14.02 2.47
C SER A 17 -2.64 -13.62 1.01
N VAL A 18 -3.76 -13.44 0.28
CA VAL A 18 -3.74 -12.95 -1.11
C VAL A 18 -3.16 -11.54 -1.17
N VAL A 19 -3.62 -10.62 -0.31
CA VAL A 19 -3.10 -9.24 -0.24
C VAL A 19 -1.61 -9.25 0.09
N LEU A 20 -1.18 -10.00 1.11
CA LEU A 20 0.23 -10.09 1.51
C LEU A 20 1.12 -10.69 0.43
N THR A 21 0.67 -11.76 -0.23
CA THR A 21 1.42 -12.40 -1.30
C THR A 21 1.58 -11.44 -2.48
N THR A 22 0.51 -10.76 -2.89
CA THR A 22 0.55 -9.75 -3.96
C THR A 22 1.51 -8.61 -3.61
N ALA A 23 1.47 -8.11 -2.37
CA ALA A 23 2.35 -7.05 -1.93
C ALA A 23 3.82 -7.49 -1.88
N ARG A 24 4.11 -8.69 -1.34
CA ARG A 24 5.45 -9.28 -1.33
C ARG A 24 6.01 -9.43 -2.74
N ASP A 25 5.24 -9.99 -3.65
CA ASP A 25 5.67 -10.24 -5.04
C ASP A 25 5.92 -8.94 -5.80
N ALA A 26 5.27 -7.85 -5.37
CA ALA A 26 5.54 -6.48 -5.83
C ALA A 26 6.75 -5.81 -5.15
N GLY A 27 7.41 -6.48 -4.20
CA GLY A 27 8.62 -6.00 -3.52
C GLY A 27 8.39 -5.26 -2.21
N VAL A 28 7.18 -5.33 -1.62
CA VAL A 28 6.89 -4.84 -0.26
C VAL A 28 7.45 -5.86 0.74
N GLY A 29 8.51 -5.49 1.45
CA GLY A 29 9.20 -6.41 2.37
C GLY A 29 9.02 -6.10 3.86
N VAL A 30 8.25 -5.07 4.22
CA VAL A 30 8.04 -4.66 5.62
C VAL A 30 6.62 -4.15 5.82
N CYS A 31 6.04 -4.47 6.99
CA CYS A 31 4.74 -3.98 7.44
C CYS A 31 4.89 -3.38 8.85
N PHE A 32 4.68 -2.07 8.99
CA PHE A 32 4.59 -1.39 10.27
C PHE A 32 3.14 -1.42 10.74
N ALA A 33 2.86 -2.08 11.85
CA ALA A 33 1.50 -2.39 12.25
C ALA A 33 1.16 -1.92 13.67
N ASN A 34 -0.03 -1.36 13.82
CA ASN A 34 -0.73 -1.24 15.10
C ASN A 34 -2.17 -1.74 14.90
N PRO A 35 -2.34 -3.09 14.91
CA PRO A 35 -3.61 -3.71 14.59
C PRO A 35 -4.54 -3.78 15.79
N GLY A 36 -5.85 -3.86 15.51
CA GLY A 36 -6.88 -4.22 16.48
C GLY A 36 -7.56 -5.54 16.09
N THR A 37 -8.76 -5.77 16.62
CA THR A 37 -9.49 -7.03 16.45
C THR A 37 -9.91 -7.32 15.02
N THR A 38 -10.18 -6.29 14.23
CA THR A 38 -10.58 -6.42 12.82
C THR A 38 -9.42 -6.79 11.88
N GLU A 39 -8.18 -6.64 12.33
CA GLU A 39 -7.00 -6.98 11.56
C GLU A 39 -6.39 -8.34 11.95
N MET A 40 -7.00 -9.08 12.90
CA MET A 40 -6.46 -10.37 13.35
C MET A 40 -6.27 -11.40 12.22
N PRO A 41 -7.16 -11.52 11.23
CA PRO A 41 -6.90 -12.42 10.10
C PRO A 41 -5.66 -12.00 9.29
N PHE A 42 -5.40 -10.69 9.18
CA PHE A 42 -4.21 -10.16 8.51
C PHE A 42 -2.93 -10.43 9.33
N VAL A 43 -3.00 -10.25 10.64
CA VAL A 43 -1.89 -10.60 11.56
C VAL A 43 -1.55 -12.08 11.46
N GLY A 44 -2.56 -12.98 11.48
CA GLY A 44 -2.34 -14.42 11.27
C GLY A 44 -1.72 -14.74 9.91
N ALA A 45 -2.06 -13.99 8.87
CA ALA A 45 -1.43 -14.16 7.57
C ALA A 45 0.03 -13.69 7.54
N LEU A 46 0.41 -12.67 8.31
CA LEU A 46 1.81 -12.23 8.46
C LEU A 46 2.71 -13.31 9.07
N ASP A 47 2.17 -14.20 9.90
CA ASP A 47 2.91 -15.33 10.46
C ASP A 47 3.17 -16.45 9.43
N THR A 48 2.32 -16.56 8.42
CA THR A 48 2.33 -17.68 7.46
C THR A 48 2.91 -17.30 6.10
N VAL A 49 2.77 -16.05 5.67
CA VAL A 49 3.29 -15.55 4.40
C VAL A 49 4.70 -15.00 4.61
N ALA A 50 5.71 -15.82 4.31
CA ALA A 50 7.10 -15.39 4.39
C ALA A 50 7.43 -14.24 3.43
N GLY A 51 8.41 -13.40 3.80
CA GLY A 51 8.95 -12.34 2.94
C GLY A 51 8.42 -10.93 3.22
N VAL A 52 7.43 -10.78 4.10
CA VAL A 52 7.01 -9.47 4.65
C VAL A 52 7.31 -9.46 6.15
N ARG A 53 8.23 -8.62 6.59
CA ARG A 53 8.63 -8.51 8.00
C ARG A 53 7.63 -7.64 8.76
N PRO A 54 6.86 -8.16 9.73
CA PRO A 54 6.01 -7.35 10.60
C PRO A 54 6.86 -6.63 11.65
N ILE A 55 6.52 -5.36 11.92
CA ILE A 55 7.10 -4.54 12.98
C ILE A 55 5.95 -3.87 13.72
N LEU A 56 5.79 -4.24 15.01
CA LEU A 56 4.77 -3.66 15.87
C LEU A 56 5.18 -2.23 16.26
N GLY A 57 4.30 -1.27 16.00
CA GLY A 57 4.36 0.07 16.59
C GLY A 57 3.36 0.19 17.72
N LEU A 58 3.70 0.94 18.77
CA LEU A 58 2.79 1.15 19.92
C LEU A 58 1.85 2.34 19.73
N PHE A 59 1.91 2.98 18.57
CA PHE A 59 1.04 4.07 18.15
C PHE A 59 1.07 4.18 16.62
N GLU A 60 -0.07 4.41 16.00
CA GLU A 60 -0.19 4.40 14.52
C GLU A 60 0.64 5.49 13.86
N GLY A 61 0.78 6.65 14.52
CA GLY A 61 1.68 7.71 14.05
C GLY A 61 3.13 7.25 13.95
N VAL A 62 3.59 6.36 14.85
CA VAL A 62 4.93 5.74 14.76
C VAL A 62 5.00 4.82 13.54
N CYS A 63 3.95 4.01 13.31
CA CYS A 63 3.89 3.11 12.15
C CYS A 63 3.98 3.88 10.83
N THR A 64 3.19 4.93 10.68
CA THR A 64 3.16 5.75 9.46
C THR A 64 4.43 6.58 9.28
N GLY A 65 5.03 7.08 10.37
CA GLY A 65 6.32 7.77 10.35
C GLY A 65 7.47 6.84 9.96
N ALA A 66 7.49 5.61 10.49
CA ALA A 66 8.47 4.59 10.12
C ALA A 66 8.35 4.18 8.64
N ALA A 67 7.10 4.05 8.15
CA ALA A 67 6.84 3.75 6.74
C ALA A 67 7.31 4.91 5.82
N ASP A 68 7.10 6.17 6.23
CA ASP A 68 7.62 7.34 5.50
C ASP A 68 9.15 7.32 5.44
N GLY A 69 9.81 7.14 6.58
CA GLY A 69 11.27 7.03 6.64
C GLY A 69 11.82 5.89 5.78
N TYR A 70 11.23 4.70 5.89
CA TYR A 70 11.62 3.55 5.07
C TYR A 70 11.45 3.81 3.58
N GLY A 71 10.29 4.33 3.16
CA GLY A 71 10.02 4.59 1.76
C GLY A 71 10.97 5.60 1.13
N ARG A 72 11.37 6.64 1.89
CA ARG A 72 12.37 7.63 1.45
C ARG A 72 13.74 7.02 1.27
N MET A 73 14.18 6.20 2.20
CA MET A 73 15.53 5.61 2.17
C MET A 73 15.66 4.43 1.21
N ALA A 74 14.63 3.58 1.15
CA ALA A 74 14.66 2.37 0.33
C ALA A 74 14.16 2.59 -1.12
N GLY A 75 13.50 3.70 -1.41
CA GLY A 75 12.93 4.01 -2.73
C GLY A 75 11.78 3.08 -3.15
N LYS A 76 11.24 2.27 -2.22
CA LYS A 76 10.18 1.29 -2.44
C LYS A 76 9.14 1.35 -1.32
N PRO A 77 7.90 0.88 -1.53
CA PRO A 77 6.86 1.02 -0.54
C PRO A 77 7.10 0.16 0.69
N ALA A 78 6.82 0.73 1.88
CA ALA A 78 6.47 -0.03 3.06
C ALA A 78 4.96 -0.20 3.12
N MET A 79 4.50 -1.27 3.81
CA MET A 79 3.10 -1.43 4.20
C MET A 79 2.88 -0.86 5.59
N THR A 80 1.71 -0.26 5.83
CA THR A 80 1.18 -0.02 7.18
C THR A 80 -0.09 -0.83 7.38
N LEU A 81 -0.37 -1.26 8.61
CA LEU A 81 -1.62 -1.92 8.99
C LEU A 81 -2.20 -1.18 10.19
N LEU A 82 -3.34 -0.51 9.97
CA LEU A 82 -3.95 0.42 10.93
C LEU A 82 -5.37 -0.01 11.28
N HIS A 83 -5.77 0.23 12.55
CA HIS A 83 -7.06 -0.19 13.07
C HIS A 83 -8.16 0.80 12.78
N LEU A 84 -8.99 0.48 11.78
CA LEU A 84 -10.21 1.23 11.44
C LEU A 84 -9.96 2.74 11.23
N GLY A 85 -11.03 3.54 11.31
CA GLY A 85 -10.95 4.99 11.21
C GLY A 85 -10.12 5.65 12.29
N PRO A 86 -10.29 5.33 13.59
CA PRO A 86 -9.46 5.89 14.65
C PRO A 86 -7.97 5.65 14.48
N GLY A 87 -7.56 4.42 14.13
CA GLY A 87 -6.15 4.09 13.88
C GLY A 87 -5.61 4.81 12.65
N HIS A 88 -6.41 4.91 11.58
CA HIS A 88 -6.03 5.71 10.42
C HIS A 88 -5.88 7.19 10.77
N ALA A 89 -6.81 7.76 11.55
CA ALA A 89 -6.77 9.15 12.00
C ALA A 89 -5.51 9.48 12.79
N ASN A 90 -5.07 8.58 13.70
CA ASN A 90 -3.82 8.73 14.44
C ASN A 90 -2.57 8.74 13.53
N GLY A 91 -2.65 8.08 12.38
CA GLY A 91 -1.56 8.03 11.39
C GLY A 91 -1.50 9.21 10.42
N ILE A 92 -2.57 10.02 10.31
CA ILE A 92 -2.75 11.02 9.24
C ILE A 92 -1.61 12.04 9.20
N ALA A 93 -1.07 12.48 10.33
CA ALA A 93 -0.02 13.50 10.36
C ALA A 93 1.21 13.08 9.55
N ASN A 94 1.68 11.84 9.72
CA ASN A 94 2.82 11.32 8.98
C ASN A 94 2.47 10.86 7.56
N LEU A 95 1.23 10.40 7.32
CA LEU A 95 0.74 10.15 5.96
C LEU A 95 0.66 11.46 5.14
N HIS A 96 0.30 12.59 5.78
CA HIS A 96 0.39 13.91 5.16
C HIS A 96 1.83 14.23 4.75
N ASN A 97 2.80 14.01 5.65
CA ASN A 97 4.22 14.24 5.36
C ASN A 97 4.71 13.34 4.22
N ALA A 98 4.36 12.06 4.25
CA ALA A 98 4.67 11.09 3.19
C ALA A 98 4.09 11.51 1.83
N ARG A 99 2.82 11.96 1.81
CA ARG A 99 2.19 12.48 0.59
C ARG A 99 2.94 13.69 0.03
N ARG A 100 3.32 14.65 0.90
CA ARG A 100 4.07 15.85 0.49
C ARG A 100 5.46 15.50 -0.02
N ALA A 101 6.12 14.51 0.58
CA ALA A 101 7.41 13.99 0.16
C ALA A 101 7.32 13.01 -1.02
N ARG A 102 6.11 12.64 -1.46
CA ARG A 102 5.88 11.62 -2.50
C ARG A 102 6.50 10.27 -2.14
N THR A 103 6.49 9.94 -0.85
CA THR A 103 6.99 8.67 -0.35
C THR A 103 5.99 7.57 -0.65
N PRO A 104 6.39 6.46 -1.29
CA PRO A 104 5.48 5.37 -1.57
C PRO A 104 5.13 4.62 -0.29
N ILE A 105 3.84 4.50 0.02
CA ILE A 105 3.31 3.71 1.15
C ILE A 105 2.08 2.95 0.67
N LEU A 106 2.03 1.65 0.95
CA LEU A 106 0.81 0.85 0.89
C LEU A 106 0.15 0.89 2.27
N ASN A 107 -0.84 1.75 2.44
CA ASN A 107 -1.54 1.95 3.70
C ASN A 107 -2.78 1.05 3.75
N ILE A 108 -2.71 -0.06 4.51
CA ILE A 108 -3.82 -0.97 4.76
C ILE A 108 -4.56 -0.50 6.00
N VAL A 109 -5.87 -0.31 5.88
CA VAL A 109 -6.75 0.04 6.99
C VAL A 109 -7.79 -1.06 7.09
N GLY A 110 -7.89 -1.71 8.25
CA GLY A 110 -8.97 -2.65 8.50
C GLY A 110 -10.32 -1.95 8.57
N ASP A 111 -11.39 -2.72 8.41
CA ASP A 111 -12.75 -2.23 8.62
C ASP A 111 -13.64 -3.35 9.16
N HIS A 112 -14.79 -2.97 9.71
CA HIS A 112 -15.84 -3.92 10.11
C HIS A 112 -16.25 -4.81 8.93
N THR A 113 -16.94 -5.92 9.25
CA THR A 113 -17.59 -6.68 8.16
C THR A 113 -18.58 -5.78 7.43
N ARG A 114 -18.67 -5.91 6.12
CA ARG A 114 -19.58 -5.11 5.28
C ARG A 114 -21.03 -5.18 5.75
N ALA A 115 -21.45 -6.33 6.26
CA ALA A 115 -22.80 -6.51 6.81
C ALA A 115 -23.01 -5.74 8.13
N HIS A 116 -21.94 -5.42 8.86
CA HIS A 116 -21.99 -4.77 10.17
C HIS A 116 -22.00 -3.23 10.08
N LEU A 117 -21.47 -2.65 9.03
CA LEU A 117 -21.34 -1.19 8.85
C LEU A 117 -22.67 -0.42 9.05
N LYS A 118 -23.80 -1.01 8.65
CA LYS A 118 -25.13 -0.40 8.79
C LYS A 118 -25.58 -0.17 10.25
N TYR A 119 -24.89 -0.77 11.23
CA TYR A 119 -25.27 -0.64 12.64
C TYR A 119 -24.52 0.46 13.38
N ASP A 120 -23.63 1.18 12.69
CA ASP A 120 -22.85 2.30 13.22
C ASP A 120 -22.18 1.95 14.57
N ALA A 121 -21.42 0.85 14.58
CA ALA A 121 -20.70 0.39 15.76
C ALA A 121 -19.70 1.47 16.25
N PRO A 122 -19.25 1.46 17.52
CA PRO A 122 -18.48 2.55 18.13
C PRO A 122 -17.22 3.00 17.37
N LEU A 123 -16.61 2.14 16.55
CA LEU A 123 -15.42 2.46 15.77
C LEU A 123 -15.72 2.64 14.27
N THR A 124 -16.98 2.56 13.86
CA THR A 124 -17.37 2.86 12.48
C THR A 124 -17.04 4.31 12.15
N SER A 125 -16.39 4.53 11.02
CA SER A 125 -15.90 5.85 10.62
C SER A 125 -16.00 6.03 9.11
N ASP A 126 -16.12 7.27 8.65
CA ASP A 126 -15.95 7.61 7.26
C ASP A 126 -14.43 7.63 6.91
N ILE A 127 -13.89 6.40 6.72
CA ILE A 127 -12.47 6.22 6.41
C ILE A 127 -12.11 6.90 5.10
N GLU A 128 -13.02 6.95 4.14
CA GLU A 128 -12.80 7.58 2.83
C GLU A 128 -12.48 9.06 2.97
N SER A 129 -13.31 9.80 3.72
CA SER A 129 -13.10 11.24 3.97
C SER A 129 -11.81 11.52 4.75
N LEU A 130 -11.39 10.61 5.62
CA LEU A 130 -10.10 10.72 6.31
C LEU A 130 -8.90 10.42 5.42
N ALA A 131 -9.02 9.44 4.52
CA ALA A 131 -7.91 8.95 3.72
C ALA A 131 -7.63 9.79 2.46
N ARG A 132 -8.66 10.26 1.77
CA ARG A 132 -8.51 10.99 0.49
C ARG A 132 -7.56 12.20 0.56
N PRO A 133 -7.58 13.06 1.60
CA PRO A 133 -6.69 14.23 1.67
C PRO A 133 -5.21 13.86 1.76
N VAL A 134 -4.87 12.68 2.26
CA VAL A 134 -3.49 12.24 2.48
C VAL A 134 -3.03 11.14 1.52
N SER A 135 -3.91 10.67 0.62
CA SER A 135 -3.62 9.59 -0.32
C SER A 135 -3.63 10.10 -1.76
N VAL A 136 -2.82 9.49 -2.62
CA VAL A 136 -2.86 9.67 -4.09
C VAL A 136 -3.84 8.68 -4.73
N TRP A 137 -4.20 7.63 -4.01
CA TRP A 137 -5.13 6.60 -4.43
C TRP A 137 -5.86 6.03 -3.21
N TYR A 138 -7.14 5.74 -3.35
CA TYR A 138 -8.00 5.18 -2.30
C TYR A 138 -8.96 4.18 -2.88
N ARG A 139 -9.14 3.05 -2.22
CA ARG A 139 -10.21 2.09 -2.49
C ARG A 139 -10.57 1.32 -1.22
N SER A 140 -11.87 1.08 -1.01
CA SER A 140 -12.38 0.04 -0.13
C SER A 140 -12.70 -1.19 -0.96
N VAL A 141 -12.11 -2.35 -0.61
CA VAL A 141 -12.33 -3.59 -1.36
C VAL A 141 -13.79 -4.00 -1.22
N ALA A 142 -14.45 -4.22 -2.34
CA ALA A 142 -15.88 -4.56 -2.38
C ALA A 142 -16.13 -6.08 -2.47
N ARG A 143 -15.24 -6.83 -3.13
CA ARG A 143 -15.39 -8.26 -3.40
C ARG A 143 -14.08 -9.01 -3.16
N ASP A 144 -14.19 -10.25 -2.76
CA ASP A 144 -13.06 -11.15 -2.57
C ASP A 144 -12.25 -11.39 -3.87
N THR A 145 -12.92 -11.37 -5.03
CA THR A 145 -12.30 -11.48 -6.35
C THR A 145 -11.38 -10.30 -6.68
N ASP A 146 -11.54 -9.15 -6.03
CA ASP A 146 -10.81 -7.92 -6.35
C ASP A 146 -9.54 -7.74 -5.49
N LEU A 147 -9.38 -8.54 -4.42
CA LEU A 147 -8.29 -8.40 -3.45
C LEU A 147 -6.90 -8.28 -4.08
N ALA A 148 -6.56 -9.19 -4.98
CA ALA A 148 -5.25 -9.19 -5.63
C ALA A 148 -5.09 -7.99 -6.58
N THR A 149 -6.11 -7.69 -7.39
CA THR A 149 -6.08 -6.59 -8.36
C THR A 149 -6.04 -5.23 -7.64
N ASP A 150 -6.90 -5.04 -6.63
CA ASP A 150 -6.92 -3.79 -5.85
C ASP A 150 -5.61 -3.55 -5.12
N THR A 151 -4.97 -4.61 -4.61
CA THR A 151 -3.64 -4.51 -4.00
C THR A 151 -2.58 -4.12 -5.02
N ALA A 152 -2.60 -4.74 -6.20
CA ALA A 152 -1.66 -4.42 -7.28
C ALA A 152 -1.85 -2.96 -7.76
N ASP A 153 -3.10 -2.52 -7.94
CA ASP A 153 -3.43 -1.15 -8.32
C ASP A 153 -2.95 -0.14 -7.26
N ALA A 154 -3.14 -0.43 -5.97
CA ALA A 154 -2.67 0.41 -4.88
C ALA A 154 -1.14 0.58 -4.93
N ILE A 155 -0.40 -0.51 -5.13
CA ILE A 155 1.07 -0.47 -5.21
C ILE A 155 1.51 0.27 -6.48
N ALA A 156 0.85 0.03 -7.62
CA ALA A 156 1.13 0.74 -8.87
C ALA A 156 0.89 2.25 -8.70
N ALA A 157 -0.18 2.65 -8.02
CA ALA A 157 -0.45 4.05 -7.73
C ALA A 157 0.58 4.66 -6.76
N ALA A 158 0.96 3.93 -5.69
CA ALA A 158 1.99 4.39 -4.76
C ALA A 158 3.33 4.62 -5.44
N MET A 159 3.68 3.81 -6.44
CA MET A 159 4.93 3.88 -7.21
C MET A 159 4.81 4.67 -8.50
N GLY A 160 3.61 5.14 -8.85
CA GLY A 160 3.31 5.85 -10.09
C GLY A 160 4.02 7.20 -10.24
N ALA A 161 3.68 7.94 -11.30
CA ALA A 161 4.33 9.22 -11.61
C ALA A 161 4.20 10.25 -10.49
N GLN A 162 3.06 10.26 -9.77
CA GLN A 162 2.86 11.14 -8.62
C GLN A 162 3.47 10.63 -7.32
N ARG A 163 3.78 9.35 -7.23
CA ARG A 163 4.23 8.64 -6.01
C ARG A 163 3.52 9.14 -4.75
N GLY A 164 3.31 8.29 -3.79
CA GLY A 164 2.69 8.72 -2.54
C GLY A 164 2.01 7.58 -1.79
N VAL A 165 1.10 7.95 -0.91
CA VAL A 165 0.33 7.02 -0.10
C VAL A 165 -0.83 6.46 -0.91
N ALA A 166 -0.92 5.15 -1.04
CA ALA A 166 -2.10 4.45 -1.55
C ALA A 166 -2.82 3.77 -0.38
N THR A 167 -4.05 4.17 -0.11
CA THR A 167 -4.86 3.60 0.99
C THR A 167 -5.84 2.57 0.45
N LEU A 168 -5.72 1.35 0.97
CA LEU A 168 -6.61 0.22 0.70
C LEU A 168 -7.34 -0.16 1.98
N VAL A 169 -8.66 0.03 2.01
CA VAL A 169 -9.50 -0.41 3.13
C VAL A 169 -9.90 -1.85 2.92
N LEU A 170 -9.69 -2.67 3.95
CA LEU A 170 -9.85 -4.11 3.89
C LEU A 170 -10.81 -4.62 4.95
N PRO A 171 -12.10 -4.78 4.64
CA PRO A 171 -13.10 -5.33 5.57
C PRO A 171 -12.71 -6.72 6.10
N VAL A 172 -12.96 -6.99 7.39
CA VAL A 172 -12.52 -8.22 8.06
C VAL A 172 -13.12 -9.50 7.45
N ASP A 173 -14.34 -9.44 6.91
CA ASP A 173 -14.96 -10.56 6.22
C ASP A 173 -14.22 -10.92 4.92
N LEU A 174 -13.65 -9.93 4.23
CA LEU A 174 -12.81 -10.15 3.06
C LEU A 174 -11.41 -10.66 3.44
N GLN A 175 -10.83 -10.19 4.56
CA GLN A 175 -9.57 -10.73 5.08
C GLN A 175 -9.67 -12.23 5.35
N SER A 176 -10.82 -12.68 5.88
CA SER A 176 -11.09 -14.06 6.26
C SER A 176 -11.65 -14.92 5.11
N ALA A 177 -11.99 -14.32 3.98
CA ALA A 177 -12.58 -15.02 2.85
C ALA A 177 -11.65 -16.14 2.36
N ARG A 178 -12.24 -17.30 1.99
CA ARG A 178 -11.49 -18.40 1.40
C ARG A 178 -11.40 -18.21 -0.12
N ILE A 179 -10.22 -17.90 -0.60
CA ILE A 179 -9.94 -17.65 -2.00
C ILE A 179 -9.38 -18.93 -2.62
N ARG A 180 -10.06 -19.47 -3.65
CA ARG A 180 -9.59 -20.63 -4.42
C ARG A 180 -8.94 -20.15 -5.72
N GLY A 181 -7.66 -20.43 -5.86
CA GLY A 181 -6.92 -20.15 -7.10
C GLY A 181 -6.73 -18.64 -7.34
N GLY A 182 -5.64 -18.27 -7.93
CA GLY A 182 -5.35 -16.91 -8.36
C GLY A 182 -3.85 -16.63 -8.26
N ALA A 183 -3.20 -16.52 -9.42
CA ALA A 183 -1.87 -15.90 -9.46
C ALA A 183 -2.01 -14.44 -9.07
N SER A 184 -1.07 -13.92 -8.28
CA SER A 184 -0.96 -12.49 -8.04
C SER A 184 -0.81 -11.78 -9.38
N PRO A 185 -1.64 -10.75 -9.69
CA PRO A 185 -1.48 -10.00 -10.91
C PRO A 185 -0.12 -9.30 -10.88
N ALA A 186 0.53 -9.23 -12.04
CA ALA A 186 1.76 -8.47 -12.14
C ALA A 186 1.49 -6.99 -11.86
N VAL A 187 2.24 -6.39 -10.93
CA VAL A 187 2.17 -4.96 -10.68
C VAL A 187 2.79 -4.23 -11.86
N VAL A 188 1.97 -3.53 -12.61
CA VAL A 188 2.43 -2.70 -13.72
C VAL A 188 3.10 -1.45 -13.13
N ARG A 189 4.42 -1.42 -13.17
CA ARG A 189 5.17 -0.20 -12.83
C ARG A 189 5.09 0.75 -14.02
N PRO A 190 4.76 2.04 -13.79
CA PRO A 190 4.82 3.03 -14.86
C PRO A 190 6.21 3.05 -15.48
N ALA A 191 6.29 3.11 -16.80
CA ALA A 191 7.55 3.30 -17.49
C ALA A 191 8.21 4.61 -17.01
N ALA A 192 9.53 4.63 -16.95
CA ALA A 192 10.26 5.87 -16.71
C ALA A 192 9.85 6.90 -17.76
N ALA A 193 9.60 8.15 -17.34
CA ALA A 193 9.26 9.21 -18.27
C ALA A 193 10.43 9.37 -19.27
N SER A 194 10.15 9.32 -20.56
CA SER A 194 11.12 9.67 -21.59
C SER A 194 11.40 11.18 -21.52
N PHE A 195 12.66 11.55 -21.69
CA PHE A 195 13.04 12.93 -21.87
C PHE A 195 13.06 13.29 -23.37
N ASP A 196 12.77 14.55 -23.66
CA ASP A 196 12.87 15.12 -25.01
C ASP A 196 14.30 15.66 -25.19
N PRO A 197 15.13 15.06 -26.06
CA PRO A 197 16.50 15.50 -26.27
C PRO A 197 16.61 16.97 -26.68
N GLU A 198 15.70 17.43 -27.55
CA GLU A 198 15.73 18.83 -28.00
C GLU A 198 15.44 19.83 -26.87
N ARG A 199 14.60 19.43 -25.89
CA ARG A 199 14.38 20.25 -24.69
C ARG A 199 15.59 20.28 -23.80
N VAL A 200 16.31 19.15 -23.68
CA VAL A 200 17.54 19.09 -22.90
C VAL A 200 18.59 19.99 -23.50
N GLU A 201 18.79 19.94 -24.84
CA GLU A 201 19.73 20.81 -25.55
C GLU A 201 19.38 22.29 -25.36
N ARG A 202 18.11 22.68 -25.57
CA ARG A 202 17.67 24.07 -25.33
C ARG A 202 17.95 24.56 -23.92
N VAL A 203 17.72 23.72 -22.90
CA VAL A 203 18.00 24.07 -21.52
C VAL A 203 19.52 24.20 -21.29
N ALA A 204 20.32 23.31 -21.86
CA ALA A 204 21.78 23.39 -21.81
C ALA A 204 22.29 24.68 -22.44
N ASP A 205 21.80 25.05 -23.62
CA ASP A 205 22.17 26.30 -24.31
C ASP A 205 21.81 27.55 -23.47
N LEU A 206 20.63 27.55 -22.84
CA LEU A 206 20.22 28.64 -21.95
C LEU A 206 21.14 28.75 -20.72
N LEU A 207 21.56 27.63 -20.14
CA LEU A 207 22.45 27.61 -18.97
C LEU A 207 23.88 28.04 -19.33
N LEU A 208 24.35 27.67 -20.53
CA LEU A 208 25.71 28.00 -21.00
C LEU A 208 25.80 29.40 -21.61
N GLY A 209 24.71 29.91 -22.18
CA GLY A 209 24.65 31.24 -22.83
C GLY A 209 24.44 32.44 -21.88
N GLY A 210 24.23 32.20 -20.58
CA GLY A 210 23.96 33.22 -19.58
C GLY A 210 25.12 33.49 -18.64
N ASP A 211 25.39 34.74 -18.32
CA ASP A 211 26.45 35.11 -17.35
C ASP A 211 26.16 34.64 -15.92
N ARG A 212 24.90 34.37 -15.60
CA ARG A 212 24.46 33.87 -14.27
C ARG A 212 23.26 32.93 -14.47
N ALA A 213 23.44 31.66 -14.14
CA ALA A 213 22.37 30.67 -14.13
C ALA A 213 22.27 30.03 -12.75
N VAL A 214 21.04 29.80 -12.27
CA VAL A 214 20.75 29.06 -11.03
C VAL A 214 19.82 27.92 -11.37
N LEU A 215 20.24 26.71 -11.03
CA LEU A 215 19.43 25.51 -11.18
C LEU A 215 18.78 25.17 -9.84
N LEU A 216 17.44 25.31 -9.73
CA LEU A 216 16.69 24.91 -8.56
C LEU A 216 16.21 23.48 -8.74
N LEU A 217 16.87 22.51 -8.09
CA LEU A 217 16.54 21.09 -8.16
C LEU A 217 15.60 20.70 -7.01
N GLY A 218 14.48 20.07 -7.35
CA GLY A 218 13.59 19.47 -6.35
C GLY A 218 14.05 18.04 -5.99
N GLN A 219 13.49 17.51 -4.90
CA GLN A 219 13.85 16.18 -4.34
C GLN A 219 13.90 15.06 -5.37
N ARG A 220 13.02 15.05 -6.37
CA ARG A 220 12.99 14.01 -7.43
C ARG A 220 14.13 14.10 -8.45
N ALA A 221 14.80 15.22 -8.50
CA ALA A 221 15.97 15.40 -9.37
C ALA A 221 17.28 14.98 -8.66
N LEU A 222 17.18 14.63 -7.36
CA LEU A 222 18.32 14.29 -6.52
C LEU A 222 18.32 12.81 -6.08
N SER A 223 17.35 12.01 -6.56
CA SER A 223 17.16 10.60 -6.18
C SER A 223 17.37 9.64 -7.36
#